data_3cf55524b484518df4a476ec7897cbc4
#
_entry.id   3cf55524b484518df4a476ec7897cbc4
#
_cell.length_a   1.000
_cell.length_b   1.000
_cell.length_c   1.000
_cell.angle_alpha   90.00
_cell.angle_beta   90.00
_cell.angle_gamma   90.00
#
_symmetry.space_group_name_H-M   'P 1'
#
loop_
_entity.id
_entity.type
_entity.pdbx_description
1 polymer ?
#
loop_
_entity_poly.entity_id
_entity_poly.type
_entity_poly.pdbx_seq_one_letter_code
_entity_poly.pdbx_strand_id
1 'polypeptide(L)'
;FIAQEAPANPEYNYIAIDIKNEMLVLAKRKLEAAYAEQQLPLDNVRVMIDNIMYLRECFAETDRLDRIYINFCNPWPRGKHKKRRLTHPRQLVQYRMLLDGEIWFKTDDDELFEESLEYFPEAGFRITTMTRDLHSEPTLRYFETEHEHMFDEMGKKIKFLIAEPDPSVPEESLRELLQYSEKYSERKR
;
A
#
# COMPACT_ATOMS: atom_id res chain seq x y z
N PHE A 1 6.66 10.77 3.56
CA PHE A 1 6.83 9.82 2.46
C PHE A 1 6.42 10.46 1.13
N ILE A 2 5.12 10.60 0.78
CA ILE A 2 4.70 11.05 -0.56
C ILE A 2 5.25 12.43 -0.95
N ALA A 3 5.47 13.34 0.01
CA ALA A 3 6.09 14.64 -0.22
C ALA A 3 7.60 14.57 -0.52
N GLN A 4 8.21 13.41 -0.38
CA GLN A 4 9.59 13.12 -0.78
C GLN A 4 9.62 12.30 -2.08
N GLU A 5 8.78 11.28 -2.16
CA GLU A 5 8.70 10.35 -3.29
C GLU A 5 8.26 11.04 -4.59
N ALA A 6 7.16 11.78 -4.55
CA ALA A 6 6.57 12.34 -5.76
C ALA A 6 7.41 13.44 -6.43
N PRO A 7 8.00 14.42 -5.73
CA PRO A 7 8.88 15.41 -6.38
C PRO A 7 10.21 14.82 -6.84
N ALA A 8 10.68 13.70 -6.25
CA ALA A 8 11.89 13.01 -6.68
C ALA A 8 11.70 12.18 -7.96
N ASN A 9 10.45 11.86 -8.32
CA ASN A 9 10.09 11.03 -9.47
C ASN A 9 8.94 11.70 -10.25
N PRO A 10 9.17 12.86 -10.88
CA PRO A 10 8.12 13.69 -11.50
C PRO A 10 7.48 13.03 -12.74
N GLU A 11 8.10 12.01 -13.30
CA GLU A 11 7.58 11.23 -14.43
C GLU A 11 6.41 10.32 -14.08
N TYR A 12 6.18 10.04 -12.78
CA TYR A 12 5.07 9.22 -12.31
C TYR A 12 3.93 10.07 -11.74
N ASN A 13 2.71 9.57 -11.90
CA ASN A 13 1.54 10.12 -11.24
C ASN A 13 1.26 9.38 -9.93
N TYR A 14 0.94 10.12 -8.89
CA TYR A 14 0.72 9.59 -7.54
C TYR A 14 -0.70 9.87 -7.07
N ILE A 15 -1.30 8.87 -6.40
CA ILE A 15 -2.58 9.02 -5.72
C ILE A 15 -2.41 8.60 -4.26
N ALA A 16 -2.58 9.56 -3.34
CA ALA A 16 -2.62 9.30 -1.92
C ALA A 16 -4.07 9.09 -1.48
N ILE A 17 -4.36 7.92 -0.93
CA ILE A 17 -5.70 7.55 -0.47
C ILE A 17 -5.68 7.30 1.03
N ASP A 18 -6.55 7.95 1.77
CA ASP A 18 -6.81 7.66 3.18
C ASP A 18 -8.30 7.89 3.49
N ILE A 19 -8.83 7.18 4.47
CA ILE A 19 -10.19 7.37 4.96
C ILE A 19 -10.31 8.59 5.89
N LYS A 20 -9.19 9.06 6.45
CA LYS A 20 -9.12 10.17 7.39
C LYS A 20 -8.75 11.46 6.69
N ASN A 21 -9.69 12.38 6.61
CA ASN A 21 -9.48 13.70 6.01
C ASN A 21 -8.32 14.47 6.65
N GLU A 22 -8.17 14.38 7.97
CA GLU A 22 -7.12 15.09 8.71
C GLU A 22 -5.73 14.70 8.24
N MET A 23 -5.51 13.43 7.94
CA MET A 23 -4.22 12.93 7.45
C MET A 23 -3.94 13.47 6.04
N LEU A 24 -4.96 13.52 5.19
CA LEU A 24 -4.84 14.03 3.83
C LEU A 24 -4.60 15.54 3.79
N VAL A 25 -5.21 16.31 4.69
CA VAL A 25 -4.93 17.76 4.82
C VAL A 25 -3.47 18.00 5.20
N LEU A 26 -2.92 17.22 6.13
CA LEU A 26 -1.50 17.30 6.49
C LEU A 26 -0.59 16.88 5.32
N ALA A 27 -0.93 15.80 4.64
CA ALA A 27 -0.19 15.34 3.46
C ALA A 27 -0.18 16.41 2.35
N LYS A 28 -1.32 17.04 2.06
CA LYS A 28 -1.44 18.12 1.08
C LYS A 28 -0.53 19.30 1.41
N ARG A 29 -0.54 19.79 2.65
CA ARG A 29 0.32 20.88 3.09
C ARG A 29 1.81 20.59 2.92
N LYS A 30 2.22 19.35 3.25
CA LYS A 30 3.60 18.90 3.06
C LYS A 30 3.99 18.79 1.59
N LEU A 31 3.08 18.32 0.75
CA LEU A 31 3.27 18.30 -0.71
C LEU A 31 3.45 19.72 -1.26
N GLU A 32 2.54 20.63 -0.94
CA GLU A 32 2.62 22.03 -1.39
C GLU A 32 3.94 22.67 -0.98
N ALA A 33 4.41 22.46 0.27
CA ALA A 33 5.68 22.98 0.75
C ALA A 33 6.88 22.34 0.01
N ALA A 34 6.91 21.02 -0.15
CA ALA A 34 8.03 20.32 -0.81
C ALA A 34 8.17 20.70 -2.29
N TYR A 35 7.05 20.86 -3.00
CA TYR A 35 7.06 21.27 -4.41
C TYR A 35 7.46 22.75 -4.56
N ALA A 36 6.98 23.62 -3.66
CA ALA A 36 7.37 25.04 -3.65
C ALA A 36 8.87 25.21 -3.37
N GLU A 37 9.43 24.47 -2.42
CA GLU A 37 10.86 24.49 -2.09
C GLU A 37 11.73 24.07 -3.29
N GLN A 38 11.29 23.07 -4.05
CA GLN A 38 11.99 22.58 -5.24
C GLN A 38 11.64 23.34 -6.52
N GLN A 39 10.74 24.33 -6.45
CA GLN A 39 10.25 25.11 -7.60
C GLN A 39 9.64 24.22 -8.71
N LEU A 40 8.99 23.13 -8.31
CA LEU A 40 8.31 22.19 -9.21
C LEU A 40 6.80 22.46 -9.28
N PRO A 41 6.15 22.21 -10.43
CA PRO A 41 4.70 22.24 -10.51
C PRO A 41 4.10 21.03 -9.78
N LEU A 42 3.08 21.27 -8.93
CA LEU A 42 2.34 20.18 -8.24
C LEU A 42 1.21 19.68 -9.13
N ASP A 43 1.51 18.93 -10.16
CA ASP A 43 0.56 18.43 -11.16
C ASP A 43 0.47 16.91 -11.24
N ASN A 44 1.46 16.20 -10.71
CA ASN A 44 1.57 14.75 -10.73
C ASN A 44 1.05 14.05 -9.46
N VAL A 45 0.42 14.76 -8.51
CA VAL A 45 -0.12 14.16 -7.26
C VAL A 45 -1.59 14.50 -7.10
N ARG A 46 -2.37 13.50 -6.70
CA ARG A 46 -3.76 13.66 -6.26
C ARG A 46 -3.92 13.09 -4.85
N VAL A 47 -4.77 13.73 -4.06
CA VAL A 47 -5.10 13.32 -2.68
C VAL A 47 -6.58 13.02 -2.64
N MET A 48 -6.95 11.81 -2.23
CA MET A 48 -8.32 11.32 -2.30
C MET A 48 -8.78 10.74 -0.96
N ILE A 49 -9.94 11.22 -0.48
CA ILE A 49 -10.61 10.65 0.69
C ILE A 49 -11.45 9.49 0.19
N ASP A 50 -11.03 8.27 0.48
CA ASP A 50 -11.81 7.09 0.15
C ASP A 50 -11.48 5.90 1.06
N ASN A 51 -12.36 4.92 1.03
CA ASN A 51 -12.14 3.66 1.70
C ASN A 51 -11.55 2.66 0.70
N ILE A 52 -10.30 2.31 0.89
CA ILE A 52 -9.56 1.39 0.02
C ILE A 52 -10.26 0.02 -0.20
N MET A 53 -11.24 -0.33 0.63
CA MET A 53 -12.07 -1.51 0.42
C MET A 53 -12.93 -1.44 -0.86
N TYR A 54 -13.12 -0.23 -1.41
CA TYR A 54 -13.88 0.04 -2.63
C TYR A 54 -12.95 0.50 -3.78
N LEU A 55 -11.69 0.12 -3.74
CA LEU A 55 -10.64 0.55 -4.67
C LEU A 55 -11.08 0.46 -6.15
N ARG A 56 -11.78 -0.60 -6.52
CA ARG A 56 -12.25 -0.81 -7.90
C ARG A 56 -13.29 0.22 -8.36
N GLU A 57 -13.91 0.95 -7.46
CA GLU A 57 -14.85 2.03 -7.80
C GLU A 57 -14.10 3.35 -8.09
N CYS A 58 -12.84 3.45 -7.66
CA CYS A 58 -11.99 4.62 -7.83
C CYS A 58 -11.25 4.62 -9.17
N PHE A 59 -11.17 3.47 -9.84
CA PHE A 59 -10.38 3.26 -11.06
C PHE A 59 -11.24 2.68 -12.19
N ALA A 60 -10.93 3.07 -13.42
CA ALA A 60 -11.51 2.42 -14.59
C ALA A 60 -10.90 1.01 -14.80
N GLU A 61 -11.59 0.15 -15.52
CA GLU A 61 -11.10 -1.21 -15.83
C GLU A 61 -9.80 -1.20 -16.65
N THR A 62 -9.55 -0.10 -17.34
CA THR A 62 -8.34 0.12 -18.16
C THR A 62 -7.17 0.72 -17.40
N ASP A 63 -7.40 1.22 -16.18
CA ASP A 63 -6.34 1.82 -15.38
C ASP A 63 -5.37 0.74 -14.90
N ARG A 64 -4.09 1.09 -14.88
CA ARG A 64 -3.01 0.24 -14.37
C ARG A 64 -2.13 1.02 -13.41
N LEU A 65 -1.68 0.32 -12.39
CA LEU A 65 -0.80 0.84 -11.36
C LEU A 65 0.57 0.16 -11.49
N ASP A 66 1.61 0.97 -11.53
CA ASP A 66 2.99 0.46 -11.53
C ASP A 66 3.45 0.07 -10.12
N ARG A 67 2.91 0.76 -9.09
CA ARG A 67 3.29 0.47 -7.71
C ARG A 67 2.20 0.88 -6.71
N ILE A 68 2.09 0.05 -5.66
CA ILE A 68 1.23 0.33 -4.50
C ILE A 68 2.12 0.35 -3.25
N TYR A 69 2.07 1.44 -2.51
CA TYR A 69 2.74 1.57 -1.22
C TYR A 69 1.73 1.37 -0.08
N ILE A 70 1.98 0.41 0.79
CA ILE A 70 1.20 0.16 2.02
C ILE A 70 2.12 0.43 3.21
N ASN A 71 2.03 1.64 3.76
CA ASN A 71 2.89 2.09 4.84
C ASN A 71 2.12 2.14 6.16
N PHE A 72 2.50 1.31 7.15
CA PHE A 72 1.99 1.34 8.53
C PHE A 72 0.46 1.32 8.63
N CYS A 73 -0.16 0.44 7.85
CA CYS A 73 -1.61 0.27 7.91
C CYS A 73 -2.04 -0.37 9.24
N ASN A 74 -3.31 -0.15 9.60
CA ASN A 74 -3.85 -0.68 10.87
C ASN A 74 -3.76 -2.23 10.90
N PRO A 75 -3.13 -2.83 11.92
CA PRO A 75 -2.91 -4.27 12.00
C PRO A 75 -4.16 -5.09 12.35
N TRP A 76 -5.23 -4.45 12.87
CA TRP A 76 -6.48 -5.12 13.23
C TRP A 76 -6.25 -6.44 14.00
N PRO A 77 -5.71 -6.42 15.24
CA PRO A 77 -5.23 -7.63 15.92
C PRO A 77 -6.35 -8.62 16.29
N ARG A 78 -7.61 -8.15 16.41
CA ARG A 78 -8.74 -9.02 16.75
C ARG A 78 -9.17 -9.87 15.55
N GLY A 79 -9.24 -11.19 15.70
CA GLY A 79 -9.51 -12.14 14.62
C GLY A 79 -10.68 -11.79 13.70
N LYS A 80 -11.83 -11.37 14.27
CA LYS A 80 -13.00 -10.93 13.49
C LYS A 80 -12.78 -9.68 12.63
N HIS A 81 -11.69 -8.93 12.90
CA HIS A 81 -11.33 -7.69 12.18
C HIS A 81 -10.18 -7.87 11.20
N LYS A 82 -9.45 -9.00 11.22
CA LYS A 82 -8.29 -9.25 10.32
C LYS A 82 -8.64 -9.06 8.84
N LYS A 83 -9.87 -9.37 8.44
CA LYS A 83 -10.38 -9.14 7.07
C LYS A 83 -10.47 -7.66 6.65
N ARG A 84 -10.15 -6.71 7.54
CA ARG A 84 -10.03 -5.28 7.24
C ARG A 84 -8.59 -4.85 6.96
N ARG A 85 -7.62 -5.74 7.14
CA ARG A 85 -6.22 -5.47 6.84
C ARG A 85 -6.05 -5.18 5.35
N LEU A 86 -5.20 -4.23 5.02
CA LEU A 86 -4.91 -3.90 3.63
C LEU A 86 -4.13 -5.02 2.92
N THR A 87 -3.46 -5.89 3.67
CA THR A 87 -2.77 -7.07 3.16
C THR A 87 -3.60 -8.35 3.21
N HIS A 88 -4.87 -8.31 3.66
CA HIS A 88 -5.72 -9.50 3.65
C HIS A 88 -6.00 -9.96 2.19
N PRO A 89 -6.04 -11.28 1.88
CA PRO A 89 -6.22 -11.79 0.52
C PRO A 89 -7.40 -11.17 -0.22
N ARG A 90 -8.49 -10.94 0.47
CA ARG A 90 -9.67 -10.24 -0.07
C ARG A 90 -9.36 -8.84 -0.62
N GLN A 91 -8.42 -8.11 0.00
CA GLN A 91 -8.01 -6.79 -0.45
C GLN A 91 -6.93 -6.90 -1.52
N LEU A 92 -5.97 -7.79 -1.31
CA LEU A 92 -4.88 -8.03 -2.26
C LEU A 92 -5.38 -8.46 -3.63
N VAL A 93 -6.44 -9.28 -3.72
CA VAL A 93 -6.99 -9.69 -5.01
C VAL A 93 -7.55 -8.50 -5.80
N GLN A 94 -8.04 -7.44 -5.15
CA GLN A 94 -8.46 -6.22 -5.83
C GLN A 94 -7.25 -5.47 -6.40
N TYR A 95 -6.13 -5.42 -5.65
CA TYR A 95 -4.88 -4.85 -6.16
C TYR A 95 -4.37 -5.64 -7.35
N ARG A 96 -4.46 -6.97 -7.32
CA ARG A 96 -4.02 -7.87 -8.39
C ARG A 96 -4.67 -7.56 -9.74
N MET A 97 -5.92 -7.05 -9.73
CA MET A 97 -6.66 -6.70 -10.95
C MET A 97 -6.22 -5.36 -11.56
N LEU A 98 -5.52 -4.52 -10.81
CA LEU A 98 -5.11 -3.18 -11.22
C LEU A 98 -3.60 -3.02 -11.36
N LEU A 99 -2.82 -3.93 -10.80
CA LEU A 99 -1.38 -3.80 -10.65
C LEU A 99 -0.62 -4.57 -11.73
N ASP A 100 0.21 -3.87 -12.48
CA ASP A 100 1.18 -4.46 -13.40
C ASP A 100 2.59 -4.59 -12.79
N GLY A 101 2.88 -3.84 -11.72
CA GLY A 101 4.19 -3.79 -11.08
C GLY A 101 4.22 -4.36 -9.65
N GLU A 102 4.55 -3.57 -8.65
CA GLU A 102 4.94 -4.03 -7.32
C GLU A 102 4.06 -3.49 -6.20
N ILE A 103 3.89 -4.27 -5.13
CA ILE A 103 3.42 -3.80 -3.82
C ILE A 103 4.63 -3.69 -2.89
N TRP A 104 4.82 -2.52 -2.30
CA TRP A 104 5.79 -2.26 -1.25
C TRP A 104 5.07 -2.12 0.08
N PHE A 105 5.30 -3.04 0.99
CA PHE A 105 4.61 -3.09 2.27
C PHE A 105 5.59 -2.92 3.44
N LYS A 106 5.30 -1.94 4.31
CA LYS A 106 6.05 -1.64 5.54
C LYS A 106 5.14 -1.70 6.76
N THR A 107 5.64 -2.31 7.85
CA THR A 107 4.95 -2.33 9.14
C THR A 107 5.92 -2.53 10.31
N ASP A 108 5.56 -2.01 11.47
CA ASP A 108 6.21 -2.30 12.76
C ASP A 108 5.59 -3.51 13.48
N ASP A 109 4.42 -3.97 13.01
CA ASP A 109 3.63 -5.04 13.62
C ASP A 109 4.08 -6.43 13.15
N ASP A 110 4.54 -7.27 14.08
CA ASP A 110 5.05 -8.61 13.78
C ASP A 110 3.96 -9.54 13.28
N GLU A 111 2.78 -9.55 13.94
CA GLU A 111 1.68 -10.45 13.58
C GLU A 111 1.13 -10.12 12.18
N LEU A 112 0.93 -8.82 11.89
CA LEU A 112 0.50 -8.39 10.58
C LEU A 112 1.50 -8.81 9.49
N PHE A 113 2.80 -8.66 9.75
CA PHE A 113 3.83 -9.03 8.80
C PHE A 113 3.86 -10.52 8.52
N GLU A 114 3.94 -11.36 9.58
CA GLU A 114 4.02 -12.81 9.41
C GLU A 114 2.77 -13.39 8.71
N GLU A 115 1.56 -12.92 9.07
CA GLU A 115 0.35 -13.34 8.36
C GLU A 115 0.33 -12.83 6.91
N SER A 116 0.90 -11.66 6.63
CA SER A 116 0.98 -11.14 5.26
C SER A 116 1.86 -12.00 4.36
N LEU A 117 2.92 -12.66 4.89
CA LEU A 117 3.73 -13.60 4.11
C LEU A 117 2.91 -14.79 3.55
N GLU A 118 1.81 -15.16 4.22
CA GLU A 118 0.87 -16.17 3.75
C GLU A 118 -0.19 -15.58 2.81
N TYR A 119 -0.64 -14.36 3.09
CA TYR A 119 -1.72 -13.69 2.36
C TYR A 119 -1.34 -13.29 0.94
N PHE A 120 -0.09 -12.86 0.71
CA PHE A 120 0.35 -12.46 -0.63
C PHE A 120 0.30 -13.63 -1.63
N PRO A 121 0.88 -14.82 -1.34
CA PRO A 121 0.76 -15.98 -2.22
C PRO A 121 -0.70 -16.43 -2.43
N GLU A 122 -1.54 -16.42 -1.39
CA GLU A 122 -2.97 -16.78 -1.48
C GLU A 122 -3.71 -15.88 -2.50
N ALA A 123 -3.31 -14.61 -2.61
CA ALA A 123 -3.89 -13.65 -3.53
C ALA A 123 -3.18 -13.58 -4.90
N GLY A 124 -2.32 -14.53 -5.22
CA GLY A 124 -1.63 -14.63 -6.51
C GLY A 124 -0.46 -13.67 -6.67
N PHE A 125 0.24 -13.37 -5.58
CA PHE A 125 1.49 -12.61 -5.60
C PHE A 125 2.67 -13.50 -5.21
N ARG A 126 3.83 -13.24 -5.78
CA ARG A 126 5.13 -13.76 -5.32
C ARG A 126 5.87 -12.67 -4.55
N ILE A 127 6.45 -13.02 -3.42
CA ILE A 127 7.31 -12.12 -2.65
C ILE A 127 8.71 -12.19 -3.24
N THR A 128 9.24 -11.06 -3.71
CA THR A 128 10.55 -10.95 -4.37
C THR A 128 11.63 -10.47 -3.41
N THR A 129 11.25 -9.70 -2.40
CA THR A 129 12.15 -9.18 -1.37
C THR A 129 11.43 -9.20 -0.02
N MET A 130 12.16 -9.55 1.05
CA MET A 130 11.61 -9.53 2.40
C MET A 130 12.73 -9.33 3.43
N THR A 131 12.47 -8.45 4.39
CA THR A 131 13.32 -8.28 5.58
C THR A 131 12.48 -8.00 6.82
N ARG A 132 13.00 -8.41 7.99
CA ARG A 132 12.41 -8.08 9.30
C ARG A 132 13.11 -6.89 9.97
N ASP A 133 14.08 -6.28 9.27
CA ASP A 133 14.82 -5.12 9.76
C ASP A 133 15.27 -4.26 8.55
N LEU A 134 14.35 -3.41 8.07
CA LEU A 134 14.56 -2.60 6.87
C LEU A 134 15.79 -1.69 6.97
N HIS A 135 16.05 -1.12 8.16
CA HIS A 135 17.16 -0.20 8.37
C HIS A 135 18.53 -0.91 8.32
N SER A 136 18.57 -2.24 8.44
CA SER A 136 19.79 -3.03 8.25
C SER A 136 20.07 -3.41 6.80
N GLU A 137 19.20 -3.04 5.84
CA GLU A 137 19.32 -3.41 4.42
C GLU A 137 19.94 -2.28 3.59
N PRO A 138 21.25 -2.26 3.37
CA PRO A 138 21.94 -1.12 2.75
C PRO A 138 21.66 -0.95 1.25
N THR A 139 21.11 -1.97 0.61
CA THR A 139 20.87 -1.99 -0.84
C THR A 139 19.49 -1.48 -1.24
N LEU A 140 18.53 -1.45 -0.31
CA LEU A 140 17.18 -0.97 -0.58
C LEU A 140 17.15 0.56 -0.64
N ARG A 141 16.58 1.09 -1.72
CA ARG A 141 16.38 2.54 -1.91
C ARG A 141 14.91 2.85 -1.67
N TYR A 142 14.62 3.66 -0.67
CA TYR A 142 13.26 4.08 -0.30
C TYR A 142 13.29 5.41 0.46
N PHE A 143 12.14 6.06 0.53
CA PHE A 143 11.96 7.21 1.41
C PHE A 143 11.37 6.76 2.74
N GLU A 144 11.93 7.26 3.82
CA GLU A 144 11.44 7.00 5.16
C GLU A 144 10.12 7.73 5.43
N THR A 145 9.32 7.16 6.29
CA THR A 145 8.10 7.79 6.80
C THR A 145 8.34 8.39 8.19
N GLU A 146 7.49 9.30 8.63
CA GLU A 146 7.54 9.82 10.01
C GLU A 146 7.32 8.72 11.06
N HIS A 147 6.53 7.69 10.71
CA HIS A 147 6.35 6.52 11.57
C HIS A 147 7.64 5.73 11.74
N GLU A 148 8.45 5.61 10.70
CA GLU A 148 9.75 4.93 10.78
C GLU A 148 10.66 5.64 11.77
N HIS A 149 10.83 6.96 11.68
CA HIS A 149 11.63 7.73 12.64
C HIS A 149 11.14 7.55 14.07
N MET A 150 9.82 7.62 14.30
CA MET A 150 9.24 7.43 15.63
C MET A 150 9.49 6.02 16.17
N PHE A 151 9.40 4.98 15.33
CA PHE A 151 9.59 3.60 15.75
C PHE A 151 11.06 3.25 15.92
N ASP A 152 11.96 3.84 15.13
CA ASP A 152 13.40 3.70 15.30
C ASP A 152 13.86 4.27 16.65
N GLU A 153 13.37 5.46 17.04
CA GLU A 153 13.60 6.03 18.36
C GLU A 153 13.10 5.13 19.50
N MET A 154 12.07 4.31 19.26
CA MET A 154 11.54 3.32 20.20
C MET A 154 12.29 1.97 20.14
N GLY A 155 13.30 1.83 19.28
CA GLY A 155 14.04 0.57 19.05
C GLY A 155 13.22 -0.52 18.37
N LYS A 156 12.13 -0.16 17.67
CA LYS A 156 11.31 -1.12 16.92
C LYS A 156 11.87 -1.33 15.52
N LYS A 157 12.01 -2.59 15.13
CA LYS A 157 12.42 -2.95 13.78
C LYS A 157 11.25 -2.83 12.81
N ILE A 158 11.52 -2.25 11.64
CA ILE A 158 10.55 -2.13 10.55
C ILE A 158 10.68 -3.34 9.63
N LYS A 159 9.56 -4.04 9.45
CA LYS A 159 9.45 -5.15 8.50
C LYS A 159 9.05 -4.60 7.15
N PHE A 160 9.60 -5.20 6.11
CA PHE A 160 9.37 -4.77 4.73
C PHE A 160 9.30 -5.97 3.80
N LEU A 161 8.42 -5.91 2.80
CA LEU A 161 8.44 -6.80 1.66
C LEU A 161 8.09 -6.08 0.36
N ILE A 162 8.55 -6.65 -0.75
CA ILE A 162 8.12 -6.34 -2.11
C ILE A 162 7.46 -7.59 -2.67
N ALA A 163 6.30 -7.43 -3.27
CA ALA A 163 5.58 -8.50 -3.93
C ALA A 163 5.08 -8.07 -5.31
N GLU A 164 5.14 -8.97 -6.27
CA GLU A 164 4.69 -8.79 -7.66
C GLU A 164 3.57 -9.77 -7.99
N PRO A 165 2.68 -9.45 -8.95
CA PRO A 165 1.79 -10.43 -9.53
C PRO A 165 2.53 -11.70 -9.98
N ASP A 166 2.12 -12.87 -9.48
CA ASP A 166 2.72 -14.14 -9.90
C ASP A 166 2.15 -14.55 -11.27
N PRO A 167 2.97 -14.58 -12.34
CA PRO A 167 2.50 -14.94 -13.67
C PRO A 167 2.08 -16.41 -13.80
N SER A 168 2.49 -17.26 -12.85
CA SER A 168 2.09 -18.66 -12.82
C SER A 168 0.68 -18.88 -12.26
N VAL A 169 0.11 -17.86 -11.60
CA VAL A 169 -1.24 -17.89 -11.03
C VAL A 169 -2.21 -17.16 -11.96
N PRO A 170 -3.04 -17.88 -12.74
CA PRO A 170 -3.97 -17.25 -13.65
C PRO A 170 -5.09 -16.53 -12.88
N GLU A 171 -5.56 -15.41 -13.42
CA GLU A 171 -6.64 -14.61 -12.81
C GLU A 171 -7.91 -15.43 -12.55
N GLU A 172 -8.18 -16.42 -13.41
CA GLU A 172 -9.33 -17.32 -13.25
C GLU A 172 -9.33 -18.07 -11.92
N SER A 173 -8.15 -18.46 -11.43
CA SER A 173 -8.02 -19.15 -10.13
C SER A 173 -8.36 -18.24 -8.95
N LEU A 174 -8.35 -16.93 -9.13
CA LEU A 174 -8.65 -15.91 -8.11
C LEU A 174 -10.12 -15.47 -8.12
N ARG A 175 -10.95 -15.98 -9.04
CA ARG A 175 -12.35 -15.54 -9.20
C ARG A 175 -13.19 -15.70 -7.95
N GLU A 176 -13.05 -16.81 -7.24
CA GLU A 176 -13.83 -17.07 -6.01
C GLU A 176 -13.46 -16.06 -4.92
N LEU A 177 -12.16 -15.77 -4.78
CA LEU A 177 -11.65 -14.80 -3.83
C LEU A 177 -12.12 -13.38 -4.18
N LEU A 178 -12.14 -13.04 -5.47
CA LEU A 178 -12.64 -11.76 -5.97
C LEU A 178 -14.14 -11.59 -5.71
N GLN A 179 -14.95 -12.59 -6.02
CA GLN A 179 -16.39 -12.58 -5.72
C GLN A 179 -16.69 -12.47 -4.22
N TYR A 180 -15.88 -13.13 -3.39
CA TYR A 180 -15.99 -12.98 -1.94
C TYR A 180 -15.69 -11.53 -1.49
N SER A 181 -14.68 -10.92 -2.08
CA SER A 181 -14.33 -9.51 -1.84
C SER A 181 -15.49 -8.57 -2.21
N GLU A 182 -16.08 -8.73 -3.38
CA GLU A 182 -17.20 -7.92 -3.88
C GLU A 182 -18.43 -8.03 -2.98
N LYS A 183 -18.88 -9.24 -2.67
CA LYS A 183 -20.02 -9.48 -1.74
C LYS A 183 -19.83 -8.84 -0.37
N TYR A 184 -18.59 -8.76 0.10
CA TYR A 184 -18.31 -8.12 1.39
C TYR A 184 -18.38 -6.59 1.30
N SER A 185 -18.00 -6.02 0.17
CA SER A 185 -18.09 -4.58 -0.09
C SER A 185 -19.54 -4.12 -0.18
N GLU A 186 -20.39 -4.87 -0.87
CA GLU A 186 -21.83 -4.57 -1.02
C GLU A 186 -22.59 -4.57 0.32
N ARG A 187 -22.26 -5.49 1.25
CA ARG A 187 -22.93 -5.60 2.56
C ARG A 187 -22.67 -4.43 3.51
N LYS A 188 -21.78 -3.52 3.15
CA LYS A 188 -21.37 -2.40 4.00
C LYS A 188 -21.80 -1.02 3.47
N ARG A 189 -22.47 -0.99 2.34
CA ARG A 189 -23.22 0.18 1.85
C ARG A 189 -24.57 0.19 2.53
#